data_5dcf97af68958da13183d2da035ba381
#
_entry.id   5dcf97af68958da13183d2da035ba381
#
_cell.length_a   1.000
_cell.length_b   1.000
_cell.length_c   1.000
_cell.angle_alpha   90.00
_cell.angle_beta   90.00
_cell.angle_gamma   90.00
#
_symmetry.space_group_name_H-M   'P 1'
#
loop_
_entity.id
_entity.type
_entity.pdbx_description
1 polymer ?
#
loop_
_entity_poly.entity_id
_entity_poly.type
_entity_poly.pdbx_seq_one_letter_code
_entity_poly.pdbx_strand_id
1 'polypeptide(L)'
;NVNANGWEVDQTFIKGIIGGMCVDQIVNNYLDACQLDSGTRRADNDNGVLASGKNYTDMEHKWDEGFGYLYGQEADATRADLGTSPTGNGTTLNKYFKKINDSNEPGLASTVYEAFKLGRAAIVAGNYDVRDAQAAIIKINLSKVVGYKAVDYLESYMTKKAATPADAVHALSEGYGFILSLMFTNCLLYTS
;
A
#
# COMPACT_ATOMS: atom_id res chain seq x y z
N ASN A 1 -3.98 -3.99 26.56
CA ASN A 1 -5.27 -3.85 27.26
C ASN A 1 -6.38 -4.47 26.40
N VAL A 2 -6.93 -5.57 26.87
CA VAL A 2 -8.03 -6.30 26.22
C VAL A 2 -9.36 -5.73 26.73
N ASN A 3 -10.30 -5.44 25.84
CA ASN A 3 -11.63 -4.99 26.22
C ASN A 3 -12.52 -6.17 26.70
N ALA A 4 -13.77 -5.88 27.13
CA ALA A 4 -14.71 -6.90 27.63
C ALA A 4 -15.07 -7.98 26.59
N ASN A 5 -14.87 -7.73 25.30
CA ASN A 5 -15.14 -8.67 24.21
C ASN A 5 -13.90 -9.48 23.80
N GLY A 6 -12.79 -9.37 24.52
CA GLY A 6 -11.55 -10.11 24.24
C GLY A 6 -10.69 -9.50 23.12
N TRP A 7 -10.80 -8.18 22.86
CA TRP A 7 -10.07 -7.50 21.79
C TRP A 7 -9.04 -6.51 22.34
N GLU A 8 -7.89 -6.45 21.69
CA GLU A 8 -6.95 -5.33 21.80
C GLU A 8 -7.32 -4.27 20.77
N VAL A 9 -8.11 -3.30 21.21
CA VAL A 9 -8.70 -2.27 20.32
C VAL A 9 -7.63 -1.43 19.64
N ASP A 10 -6.52 -1.15 20.31
CA ASP A 10 -5.37 -0.44 19.77
C ASP A 10 -4.73 -1.20 18.59
N GLN A 11 -4.59 -2.53 18.70
CA GLN A 11 -4.06 -3.36 17.61
C GLN A 11 -5.00 -3.38 16.41
N THR A 12 -6.28 -3.61 16.65
CA THR A 12 -7.31 -3.57 15.61
C THR A 12 -7.34 -2.22 14.91
N PHE A 13 -7.29 -1.12 15.67
CA PHE A 13 -7.29 0.25 15.14
C PHE A 13 -6.04 0.51 14.28
N ILE A 14 -4.84 0.26 14.82
CA ILE A 14 -3.58 0.51 14.11
C ILE A 14 -3.50 -0.28 12.78
N LYS A 15 -3.95 -1.54 12.77
CA LYS A 15 -3.93 -2.34 11.54
C LYS A 15 -5.05 -1.94 10.56
N GLY A 16 -6.21 -1.54 11.08
CA GLY A 16 -7.31 -1.02 10.27
C GLY A 16 -6.98 0.30 9.56
N ILE A 17 -6.28 1.22 10.23
CA ILE A 17 -5.89 2.49 9.60
C ILE A 17 -4.80 2.34 8.53
N ILE A 18 -4.02 1.24 8.52
CA ILE A 18 -3.10 0.95 7.41
C ILE A 18 -3.89 0.83 6.10
N GLY A 19 -5.05 0.14 6.15
CA GLY A 19 -5.97 0.10 5.01
C GLY A 19 -6.53 1.48 4.68
N GLY A 20 -7.22 2.11 5.65
CA GLY A 20 -7.95 3.36 5.42
C GLY A 20 -7.07 4.58 5.12
N MET A 21 -5.83 4.63 5.64
CA MET A 21 -4.95 5.79 5.45
C MET A 21 -3.82 5.57 4.43
N CYS A 22 -3.36 4.33 4.24
CA CYS A 22 -2.26 4.07 3.31
C CYS A 22 -2.76 3.38 2.04
N VAL A 23 -3.41 2.22 2.18
CA VAL A 23 -3.84 1.44 1.02
C VAL A 23 -4.91 2.18 0.23
N ASP A 24 -5.93 2.73 0.90
CA ASP A 24 -7.00 3.49 0.27
C ASP A 24 -6.47 4.68 -0.53
N GLN A 25 -5.55 5.46 0.07
CA GLN A 25 -4.98 6.61 -0.60
C GLN A 25 -4.17 6.22 -1.84
N ILE A 26 -3.42 5.12 -1.80
CA ILE A 26 -2.68 4.65 -2.98
C ILE A 26 -3.65 4.08 -4.02
N VAL A 27 -4.53 3.15 -3.62
CA VAL A 27 -5.31 2.29 -4.51
C VAL A 27 -6.52 3.03 -5.09
N ASN A 28 -7.28 3.74 -4.23
CA ASN A 28 -8.57 4.31 -4.58
C ASN A 28 -8.53 5.83 -4.80
N ASN A 29 -7.39 6.49 -4.52
CA ASN A 29 -7.20 7.91 -4.73
C ASN A 29 -6.04 8.16 -5.72
N TYR A 30 -4.79 8.20 -5.26
CA TYR A 30 -3.67 8.74 -6.03
C TYR A 30 -3.33 8.00 -7.33
N LEU A 31 -3.52 6.68 -7.38
CA LEU A 31 -3.31 5.87 -8.58
C LEU A 31 -4.62 5.57 -9.33
N ASP A 32 -5.72 6.19 -8.95
CA ASP A 32 -6.97 6.03 -9.65
C ASP A 32 -7.08 7.00 -10.84
N ALA A 33 -7.61 6.53 -11.98
CA ALA A 33 -7.78 7.34 -13.16
C ALA A 33 -8.69 8.54 -12.90
N CYS A 34 -9.72 8.41 -12.05
CA CYS A 34 -10.57 9.53 -11.67
C CYS A 34 -9.79 10.66 -10.99
N GLN A 35 -8.73 10.33 -10.25
CA GLN A 35 -7.85 11.33 -9.64
C GLN A 35 -6.80 11.82 -10.63
N LEU A 36 -6.13 10.91 -11.34
CA LEU A 36 -5.04 11.25 -12.26
C LEU A 36 -5.53 12.09 -13.44
N ASP A 37 -6.73 11.81 -13.95
CA ASP A 37 -7.32 12.52 -15.10
C ASP A 37 -8.30 13.65 -14.68
N SER A 38 -8.41 13.95 -13.37
CA SER A 38 -9.36 14.92 -12.84
C SER A 38 -9.14 16.33 -13.41
N GLY A 39 -10.22 17.00 -13.78
CA GLY A 39 -10.18 18.39 -14.26
C GLY A 39 -9.35 18.55 -15.53
N THR A 40 -8.32 19.43 -15.47
CA THR A 40 -7.43 19.72 -16.60
C THR A 40 -6.13 18.91 -16.58
N ARG A 41 -5.91 18.04 -15.58
CA ARG A 41 -4.60 17.38 -15.34
C ARG A 41 -4.04 16.68 -16.58
N ARG A 42 -4.91 15.99 -17.34
CA ARG A 42 -4.47 15.28 -18.54
C ARG A 42 -4.03 16.28 -19.63
N ALA A 43 -4.85 17.30 -19.90
CA ALA A 43 -4.51 18.33 -20.87
C ALA A 43 -3.29 19.16 -20.43
N ASP A 44 -3.18 19.47 -19.14
CA ASP A 44 -2.03 20.18 -18.58
C ASP A 44 -0.74 19.35 -18.70
N ASN A 45 -0.82 18.04 -18.45
CA ASN A 45 0.32 17.14 -18.62
C ASN A 45 0.75 17.02 -20.09
N ASP A 46 -0.20 16.86 -21.02
CA ASP A 46 0.05 16.80 -22.47
C ASP A 46 0.69 18.09 -23.01
N ASN A 47 0.36 19.23 -22.43
CA ASN A 47 0.91 20.54 -22.80
C ASN A 47 2.13 20.96 -21.95
N GLY A 48 2.62 20.12 -21.04
CA GLY A 48 3.76 20.43 -20.19
C GLY A 48 3.53 21.58 -19.20
N VAL A 49 2.27 21.81 -18.79
CA VAL A 49 1.91 22.85 -17.82
C VAL A 49 2.35 22.41 -16.42
N LEU A 50 3.33 23.09 -15.88
CA LEU A 50 3.88 22.79 -14.56
C LEU A 50 3.00 23.34 -13.44
N ALA A 51 2.95 22.65 -12.31
CA ALA A 51 2.36 23.15 -11.09
C ALA A 51 3.08 24.42 -10.63
N SER A 52 2.33 25.40 -10.08
CA SER A 52 2.85 26.74 -9.75
C SER A 52 4.11 26.67 -8.88
N GLY A 53 5.20 27.23 -9.40
CA GLY A 53 6.50 27.26 -8.72
C GLY A 53 7.21 25.91 -8.59
N LYS A 54 6.83 24.91 -9.40
CA LYS A 54 7.36 23.55 -9.38
C LYS A 54 7.99 23.17 -10.73
N ASN A 55 8.68 22.03 -10.77
CA ASN A 55 9.30 21.44 -11.96
C ASN A 55 8.61 20.14 -12.40
N TYR A 56 7.36 19.96 -12.03
CA TYR A 56 6.51 18.81 -12.36
C TYR A 56 5.08 19.24 -12.67
N THR A 57 4.32 18.42 -13.40
CA THR A 57 2.89 18.62 -13.63
C THR A 57 2.06 18.14 -12.42
N ASP A 58 0.80 18.57 -12.31
CA ASP A 58 -0.05 18.12 -11.20
C ASP A 58 -0.32 16.60 -11.25
N MET A 59 -0.39 15.99 -12.46
CA MET A 59 -0.53 14.54 -12.60
C MET A 59 0.71 13.79 -12.08
N GLU A 60 1.90 14.25 -12.41
CA GLU A 60 3.16 13.72 -11.91
C GLU A 60 3.21 13.77 -10.38
N HIS A 61 2.79 14.89 -9.80
CA HIS A 61 2.72 15.06 -8.36
C HIS A 61 1.77 14.06 -7.69
N LYS A 62 0.57 13.84 -8.26
CA LYS A 62 -0.37 12.86 -7.72
C LYS A 62 0.19 11.44 -7.72
N TRP A 63 0.88 11.05 -8.78
CA TRP A 63 1.56 9.77 -8.83
C TRP A 63 2.65 9.64 -7.75
N ASP A 64 3.45 10.68 -7.58
CA ASP A 64 4.54 10.73 -6.59
C ASP A 64 3.99 10.75 -5.14
N GLU A 65 2.80 11.33 -4.89
CA GLU A 65 2.10 11.22 -3.61
C GLU A 65 1.72 9.75 -3.31
N GLY A 66 1.22 9.01 -4.30
CA GLY A 66 0.97 7.56 -4.16
C GLY A 66 2.23 6.78 -3.79
N PHE A 67 3.36 7.08 -4.41
CA PHE A 67 4.68 6.53 -4.04
C PHE A 67 5.05 6.87 -2.59
N GLY A 68 4.83 8.12 -2.18
CA GLY A 68 5.14 8.59 -0.84
C GLY A 68 4.37 7.86 0.28
N TYR A 69 3.12 7.48 0.04
CA TYR A 69 2.33 6.70 1.01
C TYR A 69 2.90 5.30 1.28
N LEU A 70 3.64 4.73 0.34
CA LEU A 70 4.33 3.46 0.54
C LEU A 70 5.77 3.66 1.05
N TYR A 71 6.53 4.56 0.43
CA TYR A 71 7.98 4.67 0.60
C TYR A 71 8.46 5.92 1.37
N GLY A 72 7.58 6.82 1.75
CA GLY A 72 7.95 8.12 2.34
C GLY A 72 8.72 8.06 3.66
N GLN A 73 8.81 6.90 4.30
CA GLN A 73 9.61 6.67 5.51
C GLN A 73 10.98 6.04 5.23
N GLU A 74 11.29 5.76 3.96
CA GLU A 74 12.58 5.19 3.60
C GLU A 74 13.68 6.25 3.67
N ALA A 75 14.77 5.92 4.38
CA ALA A 75 15.92 6.82 4.51
C ALA A 75 16.74 6.92 3.21
N ASP A 76 16.70 5.87 2.39
CA ASP A 76 17.35 5.80 1.08
C ASP A 76 16.35 5.32 0.03
N ALA A 77 15.77 6.26 -0.70
CA ALA A 77 14.80 5.99 -1.76
C ALA A 77 15.39 5.17 -2.92
N THR A 78 16.71 5.10 -3.07
CA THR A 78 17.37 4.27 -4.10
C THR A 78 17.27 2.77 -3.78
N ARG A 79 16.94 2.44 -2.53
CA ARG A 79 16.76 1.05 -2.05
C ARG A 79 15.32 0.68 -1.79
N ALA A 80 14.37 1.50 -2.22
CA ALA A 80 12.94 1.25 -2.05
C ALA A 80 12.47 -0.03 -2.78
N ASP A 81 13.15 -0.43 -3.85
CA ASP A 81 12.93 -1.66 -4.60
C ASP A 81 13.06 -2.93 -3.75
N LEU A 82 13.80 -2.88 -2.65
CA LEU A 82 13.95 -4.00 -1.72
C LEU A 82 12.80 -4.13 -0.73
N GLY A 83 11.82 -3.20 -0.73
CA GLY A 83 10.74 -3.15 0.27
C GLY A 83 11.26 -3.02 1.69
N THR A 84 12.50 -2.55 1.84
CA THR A 84 13.19 -2.43 3.12
C THR A 84 13.42 -0.97 3.44
N SER A 85 13.17 -0.56 4.68
CA SER A 85 13.93 0.54 5.22
C SER A 85 15.37 0.05 5.39
N PRO A 86 16.39 0.72 4.82
CA PRO A 86 17.80 0.38 5.05
C PRO A 86 18.16 0.37 6.54
N THR A 87 17.41 1.12 7.34
CA THR A 87 17.57 1.23 8.80
C THR A 87 16.74 0.22 9.57
N GLY A 88 15.88 -0.58 8.91
CA GLY A 88 14.93 -1.47 9.57
C GLY A 88 13.73 -0.76 10.21
N ASN A 89 13.58 0.55 9.99
CA ASN A 89 12.58 1.40 10.61
C ASN A 89 11.29 1.53 9.79
N GLY A 90 11.02 0.64 8.84
CA GLY A 90 9.76 0.62 8.12
C GLY A 90 8.58 0.63 9.07
N THR A 91 7.65 1.57 8.86
CA THR A 91 6.45 1.74 9.67
C THR A 91 5.20 1.52 8.81
N THR A 92 4.04 1.35 9.43
CA THR A 92 2.75 1.25 8.75
C THR A 92 2.77 0.24 7.59
N LEU A 93 2.29 0.60 6.40
CA LEU A 93 2.20 -0.28 5.24
C LEU A 93 3.57 -0.81 4.80
N ASN A 94 4.60 0.03 4.76
CA ASN A 94 5.94 -0.36 4.31
C ASN A 94 6.52 -1.53 5.14
N LYS A 95 6.33 -1.53 6.46
CA LYS A 95 6.74 -2.64 7.35
C LYS A 95 6.15 -3.99 6.92
N TYR A 96 4.88 -4.02 6.57
CA TYR A 96 4.18 -5.24 6.18
C TYR A 96 4.46 -5.63 4.73
N PHE A 97 4.61 -4.64 3.87
CA PHE A 97 5.08 -4.82 2.49
C PHE A 97 6.42 -5.56 2.45
N LYS A 98 7.39 -5.12 3.26
CA LYS A 98 8.68 -5.82 3.40
C LYS A 98 8.49 -7.26 3.89
N LYS A 99 7.68 -7.46 4.96
CA LYS A 99 7.48 -8.81 5.50
C LYS A 99 6.93 -9.79 4.45
N ILE A 100 5.96 -9.35 3.65
CA ILE A 100 5.38 -10.18 2.60
C ILE A 100 6.38 -10.44 1.47
N ASN A 101 7.16 -9.42 1.07
CA ASN A 101 8.24 -9.62 0.11
C ASN A 101 9.25 -10.69 0.56
N ASP A 102 9.59 -10.69 1.86
CA ASP A 102 10.62 -11.58 2.41
C ASP A 102 10.10 -13.02 2.65
N SER A 103 8.79 -13.22 2.74
CA SER A 103 8.20 -14.53 3.11
C SER A 103 7.26 -15.11 2.08
N ASN A 104 6.18 -14.41 1.75
CA ASN A 104 5.06 -14.97 1.00
C ASN A 104 5.17 -14.74 -0.51
N GLU A 105 5.70 -13.59 -0.94
CA GLU A 105 5.81 -13.16 -2.35
C GLU A 105 7.19 -12.57 -2.65
N PRO A 106 8.26 -13.38 -2.72
CA PRO A 106 9.59 -12.88 -3.09
C PRO A 106 9.57 -12.18 -4.45
N GLY A 107 10.12 -10.95 -4.51
CA GLY A 107 10.12 -10.13 -5.71
C GLY A 107 8.96 -9.14 -5.82
N LEU A 108 8.00 -9.16 -4.87
CA LEU A 108 6.89 -8.21 -4.83
C LEU A 108 7.40 -6.76 -4.72
N ALA A 109 8.44 -6.52 -3.91
CA ALA A 109 9.01 -5.19 -3.73
C ALA A 109 9.60 -4.64 -5.04
N SER A 110 10.38 -5.44 -5.75
CA SER A 110 10.95 -5.10 -7.07
C SER A 110 9.84 -4.80 -8.09
N THR A 111 8.81 -5.67 -8.14
CA THR A 111 7.68 -5.51 -9.07
C THR A 111 6.95 -4.18 -8.84
N VAL A 112 6.65 -3.84 -7.59
CA VAL A 112 5.94 -2.60 -7.26
C VAL A 112 6.80 -1.37 -7.50
N TYR A 113 8.08 -1.43 -7.16
CA TYR A 113 9.00 -0.32 -7.38
C TYR A 113 9.20 0.00 -8.86
N GLU A 114 9.44 -1.03 -9.69
CA GLU A 114 9.56 -0.85 -11.13
C GLU A 114 8.25 -0.37 -11.78
N ALA A 115 7.10 -0.82 -11.25
CA ALA A 115 5.81 -0.31 -11.72
C ALA A 115 5.63 1.19 -11.38
N PHE A 116 6.04 1.65 -10.20
CA PHE A 116 6.03 3.08 -9.88
C PHE A 116 6.94 3.89 -10.81
N LYS A 117 8.16 3.41 -11.08
CA LYS A 117 9.10 4.07 -12.00
C LYS A 117 8.56 4.14 -13.44
N LEU A 118 8.09 3.01 -13.96
CA LEU A 118 7.58 2.94 -15.32
C LEU A 118 6.30 3.77 -15.50
N GLY A 119 5.39 3.73 -14.53
CA GLY A 119 4.18 4.55 -14.54
C GLY A 119 4.49 6.04 -14.50
N ARG A 120 5.48 6.45 -13.70
CA ARG A 120 5.96 7.84 -13.65
C ARG A 120 6.57 8.28 -14.99
N ALA A 121 7.38 7.42 -15.61
CA ALA A 121 7.94 7.67 -16.93
C ALA A 121 6.85 7.73 -18.03
N ALA A 122 5.82 6.89 -17.90
CA ALA A 122 4.68 6.89 -18.82
C ALA A 122 3.88 8.20 -18.75
N ILE A 123 3.71 8.80 -17.56
CA ILE A 123 3.09 10.12 -17.38
C ILE A 123 3.90 11.19 -18.15
N VAL A 124 5.22 11.22 -17.97
CA VAL A 124 6.11 12.16 -18.68
C VAL A 124 6.02 12.00 -20.19
N ALA A 125 5.85 10.76 -20.67
CA ALA A 125 5.73 10.44 -22.08
C ALA A 125 4.30 10.60 -22.66
N GLY A 126 3.30 10.99 -21.85
CA GLY A 126 1.89 11.04 -22.26
C GLY A 126 1.29 9.68 -22.60
N ASN A 127 1.88 8.58 -22.12
CA ASN A 127 1.40 7.22 -22.37
C ASN A 127 0.52 6.72 -21.22
N TYR A 128 -0.74 7.10 -21.24
CA TYR A 128 -1.67 6.83 -20.15
C TYR A 128 -2.12 5.37 -20.07
N ASP A 129 -2.10 4.61 -21.16
CA ASP A 129 -2.39 3.18 -21.14
C ASP A 129 -1.32 2.42 -20.35
N VAL A 130 -0.05 2.77 -20.52
CA VAL A 130 1.05 2.20 -19.73
C VAL A 130 0.95 2.65 -18.27
N ARG A 131 0.65 3.94 -17.99
CA ARG A 131 0.41 4.46 -16.64
C ARG A 131 -0.64 3.60 -15.91
N ASP A 132 -1.79 3.38 -16.54
CA ASP A 132 -2.92 2.66 -15.95
C ASP A 132 -2.60 1.17 -15.74
N ALA A 133 -1.88 0.56 -16.68
CA ALA A 133 -1.37 -0.80 -16.49
C ALA A 133 -0.42 -0.92 -15.30
N GLN A 134 0.47 0.05 -15.11
CA GLN A 134 1.37 0.06 -13.94
C GLN A 134 0.62 0.33 -12.63
N ALA A 135 -0.37 1.23 -12.64
CA ALA A 135 -1.26 1.45 -11.50
C ALA A 135 -1.97 0.15 -11.08
N ALA A 136 -2.48 -0.63 -12.04
CA ALA A 136 -3.13 -1.91 -11.78
C ALA A 136 -2.17 -2.92 -11.12
N ILE A 137 -0.91 -3.00 -11.58
CA ILE A 137 0.12 -3.86 -10.97
C ILE A 137 0.35 -3.48 -9.52
N ILE A 138 0.50 -2.18 -9.22
CA ILE A 138 0.70 -1.68 -7.86
C ILE A 138 -0.50 -2.01 -6.98
N LYS A 139 -1.71 -1.69 -7.44
CA LYS A 139 -2.97 -1.92 -6.71
C LYS A 139 -3.16 -3.38 -6.32
N ILE A 140 -2.94 -4.31 -7.26
CA ILE A 140 -3.05 -5.76 -7.01
C ILE A 140 -2.02 -6.21 -5.97
N ASN A 141 -0.77 -5.82 -6.10
CA ASN A 141 0.29 -6.28 -5.20
C ASN A 141 0.15 -5.69 -3.79
N LEU A 142 -0.30 -4.46 -3.62
CA LEU A 142 -0.61 -3.89 -2.30
C LEU A 142 -1.83 -4.57 -1.66
N SER A 143 -2.83 -4.95 -2.47
CA SER A 143 -3.99 -5.73 -1.98
C SER A 143 -3.56 -7.10 -1.46
N LYS A 144 -2.62 -7.78 -2.14
CA LYS A 144 -2.03 -9.03 -1.66
C LYS A 144 -1.36 -8.87 -0.28
N VAL A 145 -0.63 -7.76 -0.04
CA VAL A 145 0.00 -7.51 1.27
C VAL A 145 -1.02 -7.54 2.39
N VAL A 146 -2.16 -6.88 2.20
CA VAL A 146 -3.24 -6.86 3.19
C VAL A 146 -3.83 -8.26 3.39
N GLY A 147 -4.11 -8.97 2.29
CA GLY A 147 -4.65 -10.33 2.31
C GLY A 147 -3.73 -11.32 3.05
N TYR A 148 -2.47 -11.38 2.67
CA TYR A 148 -1.48 -12.23 3.35
C TYR A 148 -1.37 -11.92 4.83
N LYS A 149 -1.35 -10.63 5.20
CA LYS A 149 -1.25 -10.25 6.62
C LYS A 149 -2.49 -10.64 7.42
N ALA A 150 -3.68 -10.58 6.83
CA ALA A 150 -4.89 -11.08 7.48
C ALA A 150 -4.78 -12.58 7.77
N VAL A 151 -4.34 -13.38 6.78
CA VAL A 151 -4.14 -14.84 6.94
C VAL A 151 -3.05 -15.16 7.94
N ASP A 152 -1.86 -14.56 7.82
CA ASP A 152 -0.71 -14.78 8.72
C ASP A 152 -1.10 -14.60 10.20
N TYR A 153 -1.89 -13.59 10.51
CA TYR A 153 -2.31 -13.32 11.88
C TYR A 153 -3.39 -14.29 12.37
N LEU A 154 -4.28 -14.75 11.50
CA LEU A 154 -5.24 -15.81 11.85
C LEU A 154 -4.53 -17.14 12.11
N GLU A 155 -3.54 -17.51 11.29
CA GLU A 155 -2.70 -18.68 11.51
C GLU A 155 -1.89 -18.56 12.81
N SER A 156 -1.34 -17.38 13.08
CA SER A 156 -0.64 -17.08 14.34
C SER A 156 -1.55 -17.27 15.56
N TYR A 157 -2.81 -16.83 15.48
CA TYR A 157 -3.81 -17.11 16.51
C TYR A 157 -4.01 -18.61 16.70
N MET A 158 -4.21 -19.36 15.62
CA MET A 158 -4.47 -20.80 15.69
C MET A 158 -3.31 -21.57 16.34
N THR A 159 -2.07 -21.18 16.09
CA THR A 159 -0.88 -21.82 16.68
C THR A 159 -0.67 -21.46 18.15
N LYS A 160 -1.03 -20.24 18.57
CA LYS A 160 -0.78 -19.71 19.92
C LYS A 160 -1.88 -19.98 20.93
N LYS A 161 -3.13 -20.19 20.48
CA LYS A 161 -4.32 -20.20 21.33
C LYS A 161 -4.28 -21.17 22.53
N ALA A 162 -3.55 -22.30 22.40
CA ALA A 162 -3.44 -23.29 23.48
C ALA A 162 -2.28 -23.02 24.44
N ALA A 163 -1.14 -22.53 23.95
CA ALA A 163 0.08 -22.37 24.74
C ALA A 163 0.24 -20.95 25.30
N THR A 164 -0.13 -19.93 24.53
CA THR A 164 0.02 -18.51 24.90
C THR A 164 -1.25 -17.72 24.56
N PRO A 165 -2.35 -17.88 25.35
CA PRO A 165 -3.65 -17.27 25.02
C PRO A 165 -3.61 -15.74 24.87
N ALA A 166 -2.77 -15.04 25.64
CA ALA A 166 -2.61 -13.59 25.53
C ALA A 166 -2.01 -13.19 24.17
N ASP A 167 -0.96 -13.89 23.73
CA ASP A 167 -0.35 -13.66 22.40
C ASP A 167 -1.29 -14.04 21.27
N ALA A 168 -2.18 -15.01 21.49
CA ALA A 168 -3.20 -15.39 20.54
C ALA A 168 -4.24 -14.27 20.36
N VAL A 169 -4.74 -13.70 21.48
CA VAL A 169 -5.66 -12.54 21.44
C VAL A 169 -5.02 -11.36 20.72
N HIS A 170 -3.74 -11.11 21.00
CA HIS A 170 -2.98 -10.06 20.29
C HIS A 170 -2.97 -10.31 18.76
N ALA A 171 -2.57 -11.51 18.33
CA ALA A 171 -2.56 -11.87 16.92
C ALA A 171 -3.95 -11.78 16.27
N LEU A 172 -5.00 -12.25 16.96
CA LEU A 172 -6.37 -12.16 16.45
C LEU A 172 -6.82 -10.71 16.26
N SER A 173 -6.46 -9.83 17.20
CA SER A 173 -6.80 -8.40 17.13
C SER A 173 -6.08 -7.70 15.99
N GLU A 174 -4.81 -8.02 15.74
CA GLU A 174 -4.06 -7.55 14.57
C GLU A 174 -4.68 -8.08 13.26
N GLY A 175 -5.01 -9.38 13.21
CA GLY A 175 -5.63 -10.01 12.05
C GLY A 175 -6.98 -9.39 11.70
N TYR A 176 -7.81 -9.09 12.71
CA TYR A 176 -9.07 -8.40 12.48
C TYR A 176 -8.90 -6.99 11.91
N GLY A 177 -7.88 -6.25 12.35
CA GLY A 177 -7.54 -4.95 11.75
C GLY A 177 -7.17 -5.08 10.28
N PHE A 178 -6.42 -6.12 9.88
CA PHE A 178 -6.13 -6.39 8.47
C PHE A 178 -7.35 -6.86 7.69
N ILE A 179 -8.28 -7.62 8.30
CA ILE A 179 -9.56 -7.97 7.68
C ILE A 179 -10.38 -6.71 7.37
N LEU A 180 -10.45 -5.76 8.31
CA LEU A 180 -11.08 -4.45 8.05
C LEU A 180 -10.37 -3.68 6.92
N SER A 181 -9.05 -3.79 6.84
CA SER A 181 -8.25 -3.16 5.79
C SER A 181 -8.53 -3.71 4.38
N LEU A 182 -9.10 -4.92 4.26
CA LEU A 182 -9.50 -5.47 2.96
C LEU A 182 -10.56 -4.62 2.24
N MET A 183 -11.37 -3.88 2.98
CA MET A 183 -12.38 -2.96 2.40
C MET A 183 -11.76 -1.86 1.52
N PHE A 184 -10.50 -1.56 1.70
CA PHE A 184 -9.76 -0.51 1.00
C PHE A 184 -8.85 -1.03 -0.12
N THR A 185 -8.88 -2.34 -0.36
CA THR A 185 -8.12 -2.98 -1.43
C THR A 185 -8.83 -2.87 -2.78
N ASN A 186 -8.12 -3.15 -3.86
CA ASN A 186 -8.73 -3.25 -5.19
C ASN A 186 -9.72 -4.43 -5.19
N CYS A 187 -11.00 -4.14 -5.39
CA CYS A 187 -12.17 -4.97 -5.09
C CYS A 187 -12.30 -6.31 -5.86
N LEU A 188 -11.27 -6.77 -6.56
CA LEU A 188 -11.28 -8.04 -7.28
C LEU A 188 -11.31 -9.27 -6.34
N LEU A 189 -11.03 -9.10 -5.03
CA LEU A 189 -11.07 -10.20 -4.07
C LEU A 189 -12.47 -10.48 -3.51
N TYR A 190 -13.44 -9.58 -3.72
CA TYR A 190 -14.82 -9.72 -3.23
C TYR A 190 -15.86 -10.07 -4.31
N THR A 191 -15.46 -10.07 -5.58
CA THR A 191 -16.40 -10.25 -6.73
C THR A 191 -16.19 -11.53 -7.53
N SER A 192 -15.36 -12.44 -7.03
CA SER A 192 -15.18 -13.77 -7.65
C SER A 192 -15.76 -14.89 -6.83
#